data_44302e10cafcb60ce0ac7e94cb926063
#
_entry.id   44302e10cafcb60ce0ac7e94cb926063
#
_cell.length_a   1.000
_cell.length_b   1.000
_cell.length_c   1.000
_cell.angle_alpha   90.00
_cell.angle_beta   90.00
_cell.angle_gamma   90.00
#
_symmetry.space_group_name_H-M   'P 1'
#
loop_
_entity.id
_entity.type
_entity.pdbx_description
1 polymer ?
#
loop_
_entity_poly.entity_id
_entity_poly.type
_entity_poly.pdbx_seq_one_letter_code
_entity_poly.pdbx_strand_id
1 'polypeptide(L)'
;MNAIDTRVLPTKRKQVALFSSDANFTRDVTTRLDALAIYDVKVSEAVEFLKGPPVDARPGIIILDLGSGELLGNNALVEARSAWASVPLIAVSGELTSEQTRVLVRMNASDWLHKPLDAKELLNAVTFHDTGSQGTKSRIITFIAASGGAGATTLAIAAAEHLASKSAERAASTCLVDLDFQSANCGAYLNQFNQFDLAGIIGQPDRLDVELMDVIKLSRPSGLTLYSFERPQLPFEPHGADFVFRLLDLVAYRFDDIVIDLPNIETPWHDSVLRTSDEIFIVFELNVASLRQGKRLYKKIREMRGNGVSITLVANKHKRKWFGNHFSRSELEKIFKAPHIKSLTLDNALLTDALNRAILPSEVDARARFNKDLKRMFKERLDNAQR
;
A
#
# COMPACT_ATOMS: atom_id res chain seq x y z
N MET A 1 10.97 36.39 18.03
CA MET A 1 11.89 35.32 17.58
C MET A 1 11.58 34.12 18.44
N ASN A 2 10.53 33.37 18.07
CA ASN A 2 10.05 32.21 18.83
C ASN A 2 10.69 30.95 18.25
N ALA A 3 11.35 30.19 19.11
CA ALA A 3 11.95 28.92 18.79
C ALA A 3 10.87 27.94 18.31
N ILE A 4 11.05 27.38 17.13
CA ILE A 4 10.23 26.30 16.61
C ILE A 4 10.64 25.04 17.39
N ASP A 5 9.75 24.59 18.26
CA ASP A 5 9.88 23.34 19.03
C ASP A 5 9.71 22.15 18.05
N THR A 6 10.81 21.67 17.50
CA THR A 6 10.87 20.46 16.69
C THR A 6 10.84 19.25 17.60
N ARG A 7 9.68 18.88 18.11
CA ARG A 7 9.49 17.57 18.73
C ARG A 7 9.45 16.51 17.62
N VAL A 8 10.60 15.91 17.37
CA VAL A 8 10.69 14.63 16.67
C VAL A 8 10.01 13.59 17.56
N LEU A 9 8.85 13.10 17.16
CA LEU A 9 8.20 11.95 17.81
C LEU A 9 9.18 10.77 17.73
N PRO A 10 9.45 10.04 18.83
CA PRO A 10 10.33 8.89 18.81
C PRO A 10 9.70 7.78 17.99
N THR A 11 10.08 7.67 16.73
CA THR A 11 9.79 6.50 15.90
C THR A 11 10.51 5.30 16.52
N LYS A 12 9.75 4.28 16.90
CA LYS A 12 10.30 3.03 17.43
C LYS A 12 11.19 2.43 16.34
N ARG A 13 12.52 2.39 16.57
CA ARG A 13 13.45 1.85 15.59
C ARG A 13 13.10 0.39 15.29
N LYS A 14 13.19 0.01 14.02
CA LYS A 14 12.92 -1.34 13.56
C LYS A 14 14.12 -2.23 13.82
N GLN A 15 13.90 -3.42 14.38
CA GLN A 15 14.99 -4.33 14.70
C GLN A 15 15.43 -5.12 13.47
N VAL A 16 16.72 -5.05 13.17
CA VAL A 16 17.41 -5.88 12.17
C VAL A 16 18.29 -6.87 12.93
N ALA A 17 18.13 -8.16 12.69
CA ALA A 17 19.04 -9.17 13.21
C ALA A 17 20.13 -9.47 12.19
N LEU A 18 21.35 -9.08 12.47
CA LEU A 18 22.53 -9.34 11.65
C LEU A 18 23.31 -10.52 12.21
N PHE A 19 23.36 -11.61 11.45
CA PHE A 19 24.13 -12.79 11.79
C PHE A 19 25.37 -12.85 10.90
N SER A 20 26.56 -12.59 11.48
CA SER A 20 27.82 -12.61 10.76
C SER A 20 28.99 -12.87 11.70
N SER A 21 29.98 -13.61 11.23
CA SER A 21 31.28 -13.80 11.90
C SER A 21 32.37 -12.91 11.27
N ASP A 22 32.03 -12.08 10.27
CA ASP A 22 32.93 -11.13 9.63
C ASP A 22 32.80 -9.73 10.26
N ALA A 23 33.80 -9.35 11.06
CA ALA A 23 33.78 -8.07 11.76
C ALA A 23 33.78 -6.84 10.83
N ASN A 24 34.40 -6.93 9.63
CA ASN A 24 34.42 -5.84 8.68
C ASN A 24 33.07 -5.68 8.02
N PHE A 25 32.46 -6.78 7.58
CA PHE A 25 31.12 -6.80 7.03
C PHE A 25 30.09 -6.29 8.06
N THR A 26 30.16 -6.76 9.29
CA THR A 26 29.31 -6.32 10.40
C THR A 26 29.37 -4.82 10.61
N ARG A 27 30.58 -4.26 10.66
CA ARG A 27 30.79 -2.81 10.82
C ARG A 27 30.21 -2.03 9.64
N ASP A 28 30.42 -2.47 8.43
CA ASP A 28 29.91 -1.82 7.21
C ASP A 28 28.40 -1.79 7.18
N VAL A 29 27.73 -2.93 7.39
CA VAL A 29 26.28 -3.05 7.44
C VAL A 29 25.68 -2.19 8.56
N THR A 30 26.24 -2.26 9.78
CA THR A 30 25.75 -1.50 10.94
C THR A 30 25.88 -0.01 10.67
N THR A 31 27.02 0.47 10.18
CA THR A 31 27.24 1.89 9.88
C THR A 31 26.23 2.42 8.85
N ARG A 32 25.94 1.65 7.81
CA ARG A 32 24.99 2.05 6.74
C ARG A 32 23.55 2.09 7.22
N LEU A 33 23.13 1.11 8.02
CA LEU A 33 21.78 1.05 8.55
C LEU A 33 21.54 2.07 9.68
N ASP A 34 22.52 2.31 10.54
CA ASP A 34 22.45 3.33 11.59
C ASP A 34 22.33 4.74 11.01
N ALA A 35 22.96 5.00 9.85
CA ALA A 35 22.86 6.29 9.15
C ALA A 35 21.41 6.63 8.76
N LEU A 36 20.54 5.64 8.60
CA LEU A 36 19.12 5.85 8.31
C LEU A 36 18.29 6.19 9.55
N ALA A 37 18.85 6.06 10.75
CA ALA A 37 18.23 6.35 12.07
C ALA A 37 16.88 5.63 12.35
N ILE A 38 16.41 4.78 11.43
CA ILE A 38 15.16 4.01 11.53
C ILE A 38 15.37 2.56 11.96
N TYR A 39 16.61 2.07 11.90
CA TYR A 39 16.98 0.71 12.26
C TYR A 39 17.73 0.64 13.59
N ASP A 40 17.53 -0.48 14.29
CA ASP A 40 18.30 -0.91 15.47
C ASP A 40 18.90 -2.28 15.14
N VAL A 41 20.20 -2.32 14.87
CA VAL A 41 20.87 -3.53 14.37
C VAL A 41 21.40 -4.34 15.56
N LYS A 42 20.87 -5.53 15.76
CA LYS A 42 21.40 -6.51 16.72
C LYS A 42 22.32 -7.48 16.00
N VAL A 43 23.56 -7.48 16.39
CA VAL A 43 24.61 -8.33 15.82
C VAL A 43 24.76 -9.60 16.66
N SER A 44 24.87 -10.74 15.96
CA SER A 44 25.16 -12.05 16.55
C SER A 44 26.10 -12.82 15.60
N GLU A 45 26.81 -13.82 16.14
CA GLU A 45 27.61 -14.72 15.32
C GLU A 45 26.72 -15.51 14.33
N ALA A 46 27.22 -15.79 13.13
CA ALA A 46 26.47 -16.47 12.08
C ALA A 46 25.89 -17.83 12.53
N VAL A 47 26.60 -18.56 13.36
CA VAL A 47 26.16 -19.85 13.92
C VAL A 47 25.00 -19.73 14.93
N GLU A 48 24.78 -18.57 15.51
CA GLU A 48 23.66 -18.32 16.43
C GLU A 48 22.30 -18.39 15.71
N PHE A 49 22.28 -18.17 14.41
CA PHE A 49 21.07 -18.33 13.59
C PHE A 49 20.47 -19.74 13.73
N LEU A 50 21.32 -20.75 13.91
CA LEU A 50 20.91 -22.15 14.06
C LEU A 50 20.14 -22.44 15.36
N LYS A 51 20.24 -21.57 16.35
CA LYS A 51 19.51 -21.72 17.64
C LYS A 51 18.06 -21.27 17.56
N GLY A 52 17.66 -20.66 16.45
CA GLY A 52 16.32 -20.10 16.26
C GLY A 52 16.10 -18.76 17.00
N PRO A 53 14.88 -18.19 16.91
CA PRO A 53 14.56 -16.90 17.52
C PRO A 53 14.58 -16.96 19.05
N PRO A 54 15.16 -15.95 19.72
CA PRO A 54 14.97 -15.77 21.15
C PRO A 54 13.50 -15.56 21.49
N VAL A 55 13.08 -16.01 22.68
CA VAL A 55 11.67 -15.99 23.12
C VAL A 55 11.05 -14.58 23.04
N ASP A 56 11.85 -13.54 23.29
CA ASP A 56 11.40 -12.14 23.41
C ASP A 56 11.78 -11.23 22.25
N ALA A 57 12.45 -11.72 21.19
CA ALA A 57 12.91 -10.91 20.10
C ALA A 57 12.41 -11.43 18.74
N ARG A 58 11.55 -10.65 18.10
CA ARG A 58 11.17 -10.88 16.69
C ARG A 58 11.69 -9.71 15.87
N PRO A 59 12.84 -9.85 15.19
CA PRO A 59 13.33 -8.83 14.30
C PRO A 59 12.38 -8.67 13.10
N GLY A 60 12.35 -7.47 12.52
CA GLY A 60 11.58 -7.20 11.31
C GLY A 60 12.21 -7.83 10.08
N ILE A 61 13.53 -7.99 10.11
CA ILE A 61 14.32 -8.57 9.02
C ILE A 61 15.56 -9.26 9.58
N ILE A 62 16.01 -10.28 8.86
CA ILE A 62 17.26 -10.98 9.15
C ILE A 62 18.23 -10.75 7.99
N ILE A 63 19.47 -10.40 8.31
CA ILE A 63 20.59 -10.44 7.38
C ILE A 63 21.51 -11.56 7.83
N LEU A 64 21.71 -12.58 7.01
CA LEU A 64 22.54 -13.73 7.30
C LEU A 64 23.75 -13.75 6.36
N ASP A 65 24.90 -13.54 6.94
CA ASP A 65 26.18 -13.69 6.25
C ASP A 65 26.58 -15.17 6.18
N LEU A 66 26.58 -15.71 4.98
CA LEU A 66 26.94 -17.09 4.71
C LEU A 66 28.45 -17.27 4.42
N GLY A 67 29.21 -16.16 4.37
CA GLY A 67 30.64 -16.18 4.05
C GLY A 67 30.93 -16.84 2.68
N SER A 68 31.75 -17.86 2.70
CA SER A 68 32.05 -18.72 1.53
C SER A 68 31.06 -19.88 1.33
N GLY A 69 29.94 -19.85 2.04
CA GLY A 69 28.90 -20.88 1.92
C GLY A 69 29.10 -22.11 2.82
N GLU A 70 30.01 -22.07 3.77
CA GLU A 70 30.28 -23.20 4.69
C GLU A 70 29.03 -23.58 5.52
N LEU A 71 28.24 -22.59 5.94
CA LEU A 71 27.00 -22.82 6.67
C LEU A 71 25.95 -23.56 5.83
N LEU A 72 25.98 -23.44 4.51
CA LEU A 72 25.05 -24.11 3.61
C LEU A 72 25.26 -25.63 3.53
N GLY A 73 26.39 -26.13 4.01
CA GLY A 73 26.64 -27.57 4.17
C GLY A 73 25.96 -28.19 5.40
N ASN A 74 25.36 -27.37 6.27
CA ASN A 74 24.72 -27.81 7.52
C ASN A 74 23.22 -28.00 7.32
N ASN A 75 22.73 -29.25 7.47
CA ASN A 75 21.29 -29.55 7.39
C ASN A 75 20.45 -28.79 8.44
N ALA A 76 21.04 -28.47 9.58
CA ALA A 76 20.37 -27.68 10.64
C ALA A 76 20.00 -26.27 10.18
N LEU A 77 20.62 -25.74 9.13
CA LEU A 77 20.32 -24.41 8.60
C LEU A 77 18.89 -24.32 8.04
N VAL A 78 18.45 -25.35 7.30
CA VAL A 78 17.09 -25.40 6.73
C VAL A 78 16.05 -25.60 7.84
N GLU A 79 16.37 -26.38 8.87
CA GLU A 79 15.52 -26.56 10.04
C GLU A 79 15.41 -25.26 10.86
N ALA A 80 16.53 -24.59 11.11
CA ALA A 80 16.57 -23.30 11.79
C ALA A 80 15.73 -22.25 11.03
N ARG A 81 15.79 -22.24 9.71
CA ARG A 81 14.97 -21.33 8.87
C ARG A 81 13.49 -21.50 9.15
N SER A 82 13.01 -22.69 9.42
CA SER A 82 11.59 -22.96 9.76
C SER A 82 11.14 -22.24 11.04
N ALA A 83 12.03 -22.09 12.01
CA ALA A 83 11.76 -21.32 13.23
C ALA A 83 11.67 -19.79 12.96
N TRP A 84 12.31 -19.33 11.90
CA TRP A 84 12.28 -17.93 11.42
C TRP A 84 11.30 -17.69 10.25
N ALA A 85 10.40 -18.64 9.95
CA ALA A 85 9.62 -18.67 8.71
C ALA A 85 8.84 -17.38 8.41
N SER A 86 8.41 -16.65 9.44
CA SER A 86 7.64 -15.41 9.30
C SER A 86 8.51 -14.16 9.13
N VAL A 87 9.84 -14.28 9.25
CA VAL A 87 10.75 -13.13 9.16
C VAL A 87 11.47 -13.16 7.81
N PRO A 88 11.46 -12.06 7.03
CA PRO A 88 12.24 -11.96 5.81
C PRO A 88 13.73 -12.20 6.07
N LEU A 89 14.36 -12.97 5.17
CA LEU A 89 15.77 -13.33 5.25
C LEU A 89 16.49 -12.81 4.02
N ILE A 90 17.43 -11.91 4.20
CA ILE A 90 18.43 -11.52 3.20
C ILE A 90 19.68 -12.36 3.44
N ALA A 91 20.02 -13.19 2.49
CA ALA A 91 21.26 -13.93 2.50
C ALA A 91 22.38 -13.11 1.84
N VAL A 92 23.58 -13.12 2.42
CA VAL A 92 24.76 -12.47 1.85
C VAL A 92 25.89 -13.46 1.75
N SER A 93 26.50 -13.59 0.56
CA SER A 93 27.59 -14.54 0.37
C SER A 93 28.58 -14.09 -0.73
N GLY A 94 29.72 -14.72 -0.78
CA GLY A 94 30.57 -14.76 -1.99
C GLY A 94 29.98 -15.67 -3.07
N GLU A 95 30.84 -16.12 -3.98
CA GLU A 95 30.43 -17.09 -4.98
C GLU A 95 30.00 -18.41 -4.35
N LEU A 96 28.85 -18.94 -4.81
CA LEU A 96 28.28 -20.21 -4.34
C LEU A 96 28.36 -21.27 -5.44
N THR A 97 28.58 -22.53 -5.04
CA THR A 97 28.42 -23.67 -5.92
C THR A 97 26.96 -23.92 -6.26
N SER A 98 26.70 -24.69 -7.33
CA SER A 98 25.31 -25.05 -7.69
C SER A 98 24.58 -25.83 -6.60
N GLU A 99 25.29 -26.58 -5.76
CA GLU A 99 24.70 -27.30 -4.63
C GLU A 99 24.30 -26.32 -3.48
N GLN A 100 25.20 -25.40 -3.14
CA GLN A 100 24.95 -24.35 -2.16
C GLN A 100 23.77 -23.43 -2.58
N THR A 101 23.72 -23.08 -3.87
CA THR A 101 22.59 -22.30 -4.41
C THR A 101 21.25 -23.03 -4.25
N ARG A 102 21.21 -24.36 -4.43
CA ARG A 102 20.00 -25.14 -4.19
C ARG A 102 19.57 -25.12 -2.72
N VAL A 103 20.51 -25.10 -1.78
CA VAL A 103 20.20 -24.97 -0.34
C VAL A 103 19.60 -23.59 -0.07
N LEU A 104 20.21 -22.54 -0.62
CA LEU A 104 19.71 -21.17 -0.48
C LEU A 104 18.25 -21.03 -0.97
N VAL A 105 17.94 -21.61 -2.13
CA VAL A 105 16.56 -21.64 -2.65
C VAL A 105 15.61 -22.38 -1.71
N ARG A 106 16.03 -23.51 -1.12
CA ARG A 106 15.21 -24.26 -0.15
C ARG A 106 14.98 -23.50 1.14
N MET A 107 15.90 -22.62 1.54
CA MET A 107 15.74 -21.74 2.68
C MET A 107 14.67 -20.66 2.44
N ASN A 108 14.18 -20.52 1.22
CA ASN A 108 13.21 -19.45 0.88
C ASN A 108 13.72 -18.08 1.37
N ALA A 109 14.99 -17.77 1.04
CA ALA A 109 15.53 -16.45 1.28
C ALA A 109 14.73 -15.43 0.48
N SER A 110 14.41 -14.30 1.12
CA SER A 110 13.65 -13.22 0.48
C SER A 110 14.51 -12.48 -0.54
N ASP A 111 15.83 -12.44 -0.31
CA ASP A 111 16.81 -11.87 -1.22
C ASP A 111 18.19 -12.50 -1.03
N TRP A 112 19.06 -12.31 -2.04
CA TRP A 112 20.43 -12.79 -1.99
C TRP A 112 21.38 -11.75 -2.60
N LEU A 113 22.29 -11.25 -1.77
CA LEU A 113 23.26 -10.22 -2.13
C LEU A 113 24.67 -10.81 -2.21
N HIS A 114 25.44 -10.32 -3.15
CA HIS A 114 26.82 -10.76 -3.37
C HIS A 114 27.83 -9.92 -2.60
N LYS A 115 28.91 -10.57 -2.10
CA LYS A 115 30.11 -9.86 -1.62
C LYS A 115 31.09 -9.62 -2.78
N PRO A 116 31.70 -8.41 -2.89
CA PRO A 116 31.63 -7.27 -1.97
C PRO A 116 30.26 -6.57 -2.05
N LEU A 117 29.71 -6.22 -0.88
CA LEU A 117 28.37 -5.71 -0.77
C LEU A 117 28.26 -4.26 -1.26
N ASP A 118 27.40 -4.02 -2.24
CA ASP A 118 27.05 -2.67 -2.66
C ASP A 118 26.10 -2.02 -1.63
N ALA A 119 26.38 -0.76 -1.28
CA ALA A 119 25.58 -0.03 -0.31
C ALA A 119 24.14 0.15 -0.74
N LYS A 120 23.93 0.42 -2.01
CA LYS A 120 22.60 0.68 -2.58
C LYS A 120 21.80 -0.61 -2.66
N GLU A 121 22.42 -1.72 -3.03
CA GLU A 121 21.78 -3.04 -3.02
C GLU A 121 21.34 -3.45 -1.62
N LEU A 122 22.21 -3.28 -0.60
CA LEU A 122 21.86 -3.57 0.78
C LEU A 122 20.67 -2.75 1.24
N LEU A 123 20.71 -1.43 1.04
CA LEU A 123 19.65 -0.53 1.48
C LEU A 123 18.33 -0.84 0.77
N ASN A 124 18.38 -1.12 -0.53
CA ASN A 124 17.20 -1.52 -1.30
C ASN A 124 16.62 -2.84 -0.78
N ALA A 125 17.44 -3.87 -0.58
CA ALA A 125 17.00 -5.17 -0.09
C ALA A 125 16.41 -5.06 1.32
N VAL A 126 17.08 -4.34 2.23
CA VAL A 126 16.57 -4.14 3.60
C VAL A 126 15.27 -3.35 3.58
N THR A 127 15.18 -2.27 2.82
CA THR A 127 13.96 -1.47 2.74
C THR A 127 12.81 -2.21 2.05
N PHE A 128 13.10 -3.02 1.05
CA PHE A 128 12.10 -3.80 0.32
C PHE A 128 11.52 -4.95 1.17
N HIS A 129 12.37 -5.64 1.92
CA HIS A 129 11.97 -6.81 2.71
C HIS A 129 11.66 -6.51 4.17
N ASP A 130 11.91 -5.29 4.64
CA ASP A 130 11.58 -4.89 6.02
C ASP A 130 10.05 -4.86 6.23
N THR A 131 9.48 -6.05 6.44
CA THR A 131 8.06 -6.19 6.79
C THR A 131 7.76 -5.79 8.24
N GLY A 132 8.72 -5.16 8.93
CA GLY A 132 8.62 -4.64 10.30
C GLY A 132 7.99 -5.62 11.29
N SER A 133 8.74 -6.04 12.30
CA SER A 133 8.17 -6.82 13.41
C SER A 133 6.97 -6.09 14.00
N GLN A 134 5.76 -6.63 13.84
CA GLN A 134 4.50 -6.14 14.40
C GLN A 134 4.06 -4.71 13.99
N GLY A 135 4.52 -4.19 12.85
CA GLY A 135 3.72 -3.24 12.10
C GLY A 135 2.61 -4.04 11.41
N THR A 136 1.38 -3.69 11.62
CA THR A 136 0.25 -4.24 10.86
C THR A 136 0.61 -4.19 9.38
N LYS A 137 0.51 -5.34 8.69
CA LYS A 137 0.60 -5.39 7.22
C LYS A 137 -0.15 -4.19 6.67
N SER A 138 0.48 -3.41 5.80
CA SER A 138 -0.18 -2.25 5.17
C SER A 138 -1.54 -2.67 4.63
N ARG A 139 -2.56 -1.93 4.97
CA ARG A 139 -3.93 -2.20 4.53
C ARG A 139 -4.19 -1.51 3.22
N ILE A 140 -4.46 -2.27 2.18
CA ILE A 140 -4.73 -1.76 0.83
C ILE A 140 -6.23 -1.71 0.60
N ILE A 141 -6.75 -0.50 0.38
CA ILE A 141 -8.16 -0.19 0.19
C ILE A 141 -8.34 0.39 -1.21
N THR A 142 -8.97 -0.37 -2.10
CA THR A 142 -9.11 0.05 -3.50
C THR A 142 -10.53 0.50 -3.81
N PHE A 143 -10.65 1.67 -4.42
CA PHE A 143 -11.88 2.18 -5.00
C PHE A 143 -11.84 2.03 -6.51
N ILE A 144 -12.90 1.45 -7.07
CA ILE A 144 -13.03 1.27 -8.51
C ILE A 144 -14.46 1.58 -8.96
N ALA A 145 -14.59 2.34 -10.03
CA ALA A 145 -15.87 2.65 -10.64
C ALA A 145 -16.36 1.50 -11.52
N ALA A 146 -17.62 1.13 -11.43
CA ALA A 146 -18.23 0.20 -12.38
C ALA A 146 -18.41 0.83 -13.77
N SER A 147 -18.56 2.16 -13.81
CA SER A 147 -18.69 2.94 -15.05
C SER A 147 -18.11 4.33 -14.83
N GLY A 148 -17.65 4.96 -15.90
CA GLY A 148 -17.14 6.33 -15.85
C GLY A 148 -18.13 7.27 -15.16
N GLY A 149 -17.60 8.16 -14.32
CA GLY A 149 -18.40 9.14 -13.59
C GLY A 149 -19.19 8.59 -12.37
N ALA A 150 -19.10 7.32 -12.03
CA ALA A 150 -19.81 6.75 -10.87
C ALA A 150 -19.36 7.36 -9.51
N GLY A 151 -18.20 8.03 -9.44
CA GLY A 151 -17.73 8.78 -8.28
C GLY A 151 -16.73 8.02 -7.40
N ALA A 152 -16.00 7.03 -7.93
CA ALA A 152 -14.99 6.28 -7.19
C ALA A 152 -13.89 7.20 -6.65
N THR A 153 -13.33 8.08 -7.47
CA THR A 153 -12.33 9.08 -7.09
C THR A 153 -12.77 9.94 -5.91
N THR A 154 -14.00 10.49 -5.96
CA THR A 154 -14.53 11.28 -4.84
C THR A 154 -14.59 10.48 -3.54
N LEU A 155 -14.95 9.19 -3.64
CA LEU A 155 -15.01 8.30 -2.48
C LEU A 155 -13.62 7.89 -1.98
N ALA A 156 -12.67 7.66 -2.89
CA ALA A 156 -11.28 7.37 -2.54
C ALA A 156 -10.65 8.52 -1.76
N ILE A 157 -10.80 9.74 -2.26
CA ILE A 157 -10.34 10.97 -1.57
C ILE A 157 -10.99 11.08 -0.18
N ALA A 158 -12.32 10.95 -0.10
CA ALA A 158 -13.03 11.06 1.17
C ALA A 158 -12.63 9.97 2.18
N ALA A 159 -12.35 8.75 1.71
CA ALA A 159 -11.88 7.65 2.55
C ALA A 159 -10.46 7.90 3.07
N ALA A 160 -9.56 8.34 2.19
CA ALA A 160 -8.18 8.66 2.56
C ALA A 160 -8.11 9.80 3.59
N GLU A 161 -8.88 10.87 3.39
CA GLU A 161 -9.00 11.96 4.35
C GLU A 161 -9.63 11.53 5.68
N HIS A 162 -10.63 10.65 5.65
CA HIS A 162 -11.23 10.08 6.86
C HIS A 162 -10.20 9.28 7.67
N LEU A 163 -9.40 8.45 7.03
CA LEU A 163 -8.35 7.67 7.69
C LEU A 163 -7.22 8.58 8.20
N ALA A 164 -6.76 9.52 7.38
CA ALA A 164 -5.70 10.46 7.75
C ALA A 164 -6.10 11.36 8.93
N SER A 165 -7.36 11.84 8.97
CA SER A 165 -7.85 12.65 10.09
C SER A 165 -7.85 11.92 11.44
N LYS A 166 -7.78 10.59 11.43
CA LYS A 166 -7.69 9.74 12.61
C LYS A 166 -6.28 9.20 12.87
N SER A 167 -5.31 9.59 12.06
CA SER A 167 -3.93 9.08 12.13
C SER A 167 -3.32 9.26 13.52
N ALA A 168 -3.51 10.41 14.15
CA ALA A 168 -3.01 10.70 15.49
C ALA A 168 -3.60 9.78 16.56
N GLU A 169 -4.91 9.47 16.46
CA GLU A 169 -5.61 8.56 17.39
C GLU A 169 -5.18 7.10 17.19
N ARG A 170 -4.84 6.74 15.95
CA ARG A 170 -4.55 5.36 15.54
C ARG A 170 -3.06 5.07 15.50
N ALA A 171 -2.19 6.09 15.63
CA ALA A 171 -0.75 6.00 15.37
C ALA A 171 -0.43 5.33 14.01
N ALA A 172 -1.23 5.64 12.98
CA ALA A 172 -1.18 5.03 11.66
C ALA A 172 -1.04 6.10 10.57
N SER A 173 -0.17 5.88 9.60
CA SER A 173 0.05 6.75 8.46
C SER A 173 -0.85 6.37 7.29
N THR A 174 -1.30 7.36 6.51
CA THR A 174 -2.23 7.14 5.40
C THR A 174 -1.73 7.79 4.12
N CYS A 175 -1.78 7.07 3.00
CA CYS A 175 -1.58 7.66 1.68
C CYS A 175 -2.75 7.35 0.73
N LEU A 176 -2.91 8.23 -0.27
CA LEU A 176 -3.77 8.05 -1.43
C LEU A 176 -2.89 7.95 -2.68
N VAL A 177 -3.08 6.90 -3.45
CA VAL A 177 -2.39 6.67 -4.72
C VAL A 177 -3.41 6.75 -5.85
N ASP A 178 -3.22 7.71 -6.74
CA ASP A 178 -4.02 7.90 -7.94
C ASP A 178 -3.36 7.11 -9.08
N LEU A 179 -4.00 6.04 -9.53
CA LEU A 179 -3.53 5.24 -10.66
C LEU A 179 -4.19 5.62 -11.99
N ASP A 180 -5.02 6.68 -12.01
CA ASP A 180 -5.51 7.30 -13.25
C ASP A 180 -4.54 8.38 -13.73
N PHE A 181 -3.42 7.95 -14.28
CA PHE A 181 -2.39 8.85 -14.80
C PHE A 181 -2.86 9.75 -15.98
N GLN A 182 -3.98 9.42 -16.61
CA GLN A 182 -4.51 10.25 -17.71
C GLN A 182 -5.20 11.51 -17.20
N SER A 183 -5.89 11.40 -16.08
CA SER A 183 -6.72 12.48 -15.56
C SER A 183 -6.18 13.10 -14.28
N ALA A 184 -5.43 12.33 -13.49
CA ALA A 184 -4.91 12.72 -12.16
C ALA A 184 -5.96 13.44 -11.28
N ASN A 185 -7.18 12.91 -11.28
CA ASN A 185 -8.34 13.60 -10.70
C ASN A 185 -8.21 13.78 -9.18
N CYS A 186 -7.50 12.90 -8.48
CA CYS A 186 -7.28 13.08 -7.04
C CYS A 186 -6.53 14.38 -6.75
N GLY A 187 -5.47 14.66 -7.53
CA GLY A 187 -4.73 15.91 -7.40
C GLY A 187 -5.59 17.13 -7.77
N ALA A 188 -6.28 17.07 -8.91
CA ALA A 188 -7.12 18.15 -9.39
C ALA A 188 -8.25 18.51 -8.39
N TYR A 189 -8.93 17.50 -7.82
CA TYR A 189 -10.02 17.70 -6.86
C TYR A 189 -9.57 18.29 -5.52
N LEU A 190 -8.28 18.20 -5.21
CA LEU A 190 -7.70 18.71 -3.98
C LEU A 190 -6.83 19.96 -4.18
N ASN A 191 -6.82 20.53 -5.41
CA ASN A 191 -5.92 21.61 -5.80
C ASN A 191 -4.46 21.33 -5.46
N GLN A 192 -4.03 20.09 -5.71
CA GLN A 192 -2.69 19.59 -5.46
C GLN A 192 -2.12 19.10 -6.79
N PHE A 193 -1.16 19.83 -7.33
CA PHE A 193 -0.56 19.51 -8.63
C PHE A 193 0.89 19.10 -8.44
N ASN A 194 1.22 17.91 -8.93
CA ASN A 194 2.58 17.45 -8.98
C ASN A 194 3.25 17.96 -10.26
N GLN A 195 4.36 18.68 -10.10
CA GLN A 195 5.15 19.18 -11.25
C GLN A 195 6.20 18.17 -11.72
N PHE A 196 6.26 17.01 -11.09
CA PHE A 196 7.24 15.99 -11.43
C PHE A 196 6.91 15.32 -12.77
N ASP A 197 7.87 15.33 -13.69
CA ASP A 197 7.72 14.65 -14.98
C ASP A 197 7.99 13.14 -14.85
N LEU A 198 6.92 12.37 -14.82
CA LEU A 198 6.99 10.92 -14.83
C LEU A 198 7.72 10.34 -16.06
N ALA A 199 7.77 11.07 -17.19
CA ALA A 199 8.39 10.59 -18.42
C ALA A 199 9.83 10.15 -18.18
N GLY A 200 10.54 10.88 -17.34
CA GLY A 200 11.95 10.64 -17.07
C GLY A 200 12.22 9.37 -16.26
N ILE A 201 11.22 8.76 -15.62
CA ILE A 201 11.43 7.59 -14.73
C ILE A 201 10.58 6.37 -15.05
N ILE A 202 9.48 6.49 -15.81
CA ILE A 202 8.63 5.34 -16.14
C ILE A 202 9.42 4.21 -16.80
N GLY A 203 10.35 4.55 -17.69
CA GLY A 203 11.24 3.59 -18.32
C GLY A 203 12.40 3.09 -17.45
N GLN A 204 12.53 3.61 -16.24
CA GLN A 204 13.60 3.29 -15.29
C GLN A 204 13.02 3.21 -13.87
N PRO A 205 12.17 2.22 -13.58
CA PRO A 205 11.45 2.11 -12.30
C PRO A 205 12.41 2.02 -11.09
N ASP A 206 13.63 1.51 -11.27
CA ASP A 206 14.65 1.44 -10.21
C ASP A 206 15.09 2.82 -9.70
N ARG A 207 14.86 3.88 -10.47
CA ARG A 207 15.10 5.27 -10.02
C ARG A 207 14.07 5.76 -9.01
N LEU A 208 12.94 5.07 -8.88
CA LEU A 208 11.96 5.36 -7.86
C LEU A 208 12.42 4.72 -6.54
N ASP A 209 12.99 5.54 -5.69
CA ASP A 209 13.46 5.19 -4.35
C ASP A 209 12.76 6.00 -3.26
N VAL A 210 13.14 5.76 -2.01
CA VAL A 210 12.54 6.42 -0.84
C VAL A 210 12.77 7.95 -0.87
N GLU A 211 13.93 8.41 -1.36
CA GLU A 211 14.26 9.83 -1.43
C GLU A 211 13.40 10.53 -2.48
N LEU A 212 13.27 9.91 -3.67
CA LEU A 212 12.41 10.46 -4.72
C LEU A 212 10.94 10.46 -4.30
N MET A 213 10.48 9.45 -3.56
CA MET A 213 9.13 9.41 -3.00
C MET A 213 8.85 10.61 -2.07
N ASP A 214 9.86 11.08 -1.32
CA ASP A 214 9.73 12.28 -0.49
C ASP A 214 9.67 13.59 -1.31
N VAL A 215 10.33 13.61 -2.45
CA VAL A 215 10.30 14.77 -3.37
C VAL A 215 8.95 14.87 -4.08
N ILE A 216 8.39 13.74 -4.53
CA ILE A 216 7.18 13.70 -5.37
C ILE A 216 5.88 13.61 -4.58
N LYS A 217 5.93 13.45 -3.27
CA LYS A 217 4.72 13.42 -2.43
C LYS A 217 4.05 14.79 -2.37
N LEU A 218 2.74 14.79 -2.36
CA LEU A 218 1.91 15.92 -2.00
C LEU A 218 1.36 15.70 -0.60
N SER A 219 1.33 16.72 0.23
CA SER A 219 0.92 16.58 1.65
C SER A 219 -0.25 17.50 1.97
N ARG A 220 -1.22 16.98 2.72
CA ARG A 220 -2.38 17.75 3.17
C ARG A 220 -2.32 18.06 4.68
N PRO A 221 -3.01 19.11 5.14
CA PRO A 221 -3.06 19.46 6.57
C PRO A 221 -3.61 18.34 7.48
N SER A 222 -4.41 17.43 6.92
CA SER A 222 -4.93 16.24 7.61
C SER A 222 -3.88 15.18 7.94
N GLY A 223 -2.64 15.33 7.42
CA GLY A 223 -1.60 14.30 7.46
C GLY A 223 -1.69 13.29 6.30
N LEU A 224 -2.65 13.45 5.38
CA LEU A 224 -2.73 12.63 4.18
C LEU A 224 -1.57 12.92 3.25
N THR A 225 -0.89 11.87 2.80
CA THR A 225 0.07 11.92 1.69
C THR A 225 -0.61 11.48 0.41
N LEU A 226 -0.43 12.24 -0.68
CA LEU A 226 -1.00 11.97 -1.98
C LEU A 226 0.10 11.75 -3.02
N TYR A 227 -0.04 10.68 -3.80
CA TYR A 227 0.73 10.41 -5.01
C TYR A 227 -0.24 10.45 -6.19
N SER A 228 -0.25 11.56 -6.91
CA SER A 228 -1.08 11.79 -8.10
C SER A 228 -0.24 12.49 -9.16
N PHE A 229 -0.22 11.96 -10.38
CA PHE A 229 0.64 12.43 -11.45
C PHE A 229 -0.18 12.53 -12.74
N GLU A 230 -0.22 13.70 -13.33
CA GLU A 230 -0.89 13.91 -14.60
C GLU A 230 0.05 13.59 -15.76
N ARG A 231 -0.43 12.73 -16.67
CA ARG A 231 0.27 12.45 -17.90
C ARG A 231 -0.67 12.07 -19.05
N PRO A 232 -1.36 13.05 -19.64
CA PRO A 232 -2.42 12.81 -20.63
C PRO A 232 -1.93 12.21 -21.95
N GLN A 233 -0.62 12.24 -22.23
CA GLN A 233 -0.06 11.83 -23.53
C GLN A 233 0.72 10.50 -23.50
N LEU A 234 0.73 9.79 -22.37
CA LEU A 234 1.38 8.50 -22.32
C LEU A 234 0.50 7.42 -22.94
N PRO A 235 1.03 6.68 -23.94
CA PRO A 235 0.52 5.33 -24.14
C PRO A 235 0.76 4.52 -22.87
N PHE A 236 -0.21 3.67 -22.48
CA PHE A 236 -0.02 2.68 -21.41
C PHE A 236 0.92 1.59 -21.94
N GLU A 237 2.23 1.91 -22.00
CA GLU A 237 3.24 0.96 -22.43
C GLU A 237 3.54 -0.08 -21.36
N PRO A 238 4.07 -1.26 -21.72
CA PRO A 238 4.41 -2.34 -20.78
C PRO A 238 5.27 -1.89 -19.60
N HIS A 239 6.16 -0.94 -19.81
CA HIS A 239 7.04 -0.38 -18.76
C HIS A 239 6.31 0.39 -17.65
N GLY A 240 5.10 0.86 -17.90
CA GLY A 240 4.28 1.52 -16.88
C GLY A 240 3.86 0.58 -15.75
N ALA A 241 3.78 -0.73 -16.00
CA ALA A 241 3.44 -1.71 -14.98
C ALA A 241 4.54 -1.83 -13.91
N ASP A 242 5.80 -1.91 -14.32
CA ASP A 242 6.93 -2.03 -13.40
C ASP A 242 7.06 -0.80 -12.52
N PHE A 243 6.84 0.39 -13.09
CA PHE A 243 6.77 1.63 -12.33
C PHE A 243 5.65 1.59 -11.28
N VAL A 244 4.43 1.17 -11.67
CA VAL A 244 3.29 1.07 -10.73
C VAL A 244 3.57 0.07 -9.63
N PHE A 245 4.13 -1.10 -9.94
CA PHE A 245 4.47 -2.09 -8.92
C PHE A 245 5.53 -1.55 -7.97
N ARG A 246 6.58 -0.90 -8.47
CA ARG A 246 7.58 -0.26 -7.63
C ARG A 246 7.00 0.84 -6.74
N LEU A 247 6.10 1.68 -7.27
CA LEU A 247 5.39 2.69 -6.49
C LEU A 247 4.57 2.04 -5.35
N LEU A 248 3.81 1.00 -5.66
CA LEU A 248 2.99 0.29 -4.69
C LEU A 248 3.83 -0.39 -3.61
N ASP A 249 4.96 -0.98 -3.96
CA ASP A 249 5.90 -1.56 -2.99
C ASP A 249 6.44 -0.51 -2.03
N LEU A 250 6.85 0.65 -2.54
CA LEU A 250 7.36 1.75 -1.72
C LEU A 250 6.28 2.36 -0.81
N VAL A 251 5.05 2.52 -1.28
CA VAL A 251 3.98 3.01 -0.41
C VAL A 251 3.56 1.97 0.62
N ALA A 252 3.56 0.67 0.26
CA ALA A 252 3.29 -0.41 1.20
C ALA A 252 4.35 -0.50 2.31
N TYR A 253 5.58 -0.14 1.99
CA TYR A 253 6.64 -0.02 2.96
C TYR A 253 6.44 1.15 3.96
N ARG A 254 5.90 2.29 3.48
CA ARG A 254 5.88 3.56 4.23
C ARG A 254 4.59 3.85 4.99
N PHE A 255 3.47 3.30 4.55
CA PHE A 255 2.15 3.67 5.05
C PHE A 255 1.38 2.47 5.60
N ASP A 256 0.63 2.71 6.67
CA ASP A 256 -0.22 1.69 7.29
C ASP A 256 -1.54 1.50 6.53
N ASP A 257 -2.16 2.60 6.07
CA ASP A 257 -3.34 2.58 5.22
C ASP A 257 -3.03 3.16 3.85
N ILE A 258 -3.27 2.38 2.81
CA ILE A 258 -3.07 2.76 1.41
C ILE A 258 -4.42 2.76 0.72
N VAL A 259 -4.88 3.93 0.33
CA VAL A 259 -6.09 4.07 -0.48
C VAL A 259 -5.68 4.20 -1.95
N ILE A 260 -6.27 3.38 -2.81
CA ILE A 260 -5.98 3.39 -4.24
C ILE A 260 -7.22 3.82 -5.01
N ASP A 261 -7.11 4.87 -5.82
CA ASP A 261 -8.07 5.20 -6.87
C ASP A 261 -7.67 4.45 -8.14
N LEU A 262 -8.40 3.36 -8.45
CA LEU A 262 -8.11 2.49 -9.57
C LEU A 262 -9.03 2.86 -10.74
N PRO A 263 -8.47 3.25 -11.92
CA PRO A 263 -9.28 3.57 -13.09
C PRO A 263 -10.09 2.34 -13.55
N ASN A 264 -11.26 2.58 -14.12
CA ASN A 264 -12.14 1.51 -14.61
C ASN A 264 -11.75 0.96 -15.99
N ILE A 265 -10.59 1.35 -16.51
CA ILE A 265 -10.00 0.82 -17.74
C ILE A 265 -9.05 -0.33 -17.40
N GLU A 266 -8.98 -1.34 -18.27
CA GLU A 266 -8.03 -2.42 -18.10
C GLU A 266 -6.61 -1.94 -18.41
N THR A 267 -5.74 -2.05 -17.41
CA THR A 267 -4.31 -1.76 -17.49
C THR A 267 -3.50 -3.00 -17.12
N PRO A 268 -2.23 -3.09 -17.49
CA PRO A 268 -1.40 -4.25 -17.13
C PRO A 268 -1.31 -4.54 -15.63
N TRP A 269 -1.50 -3.53 -14.78
CA TRP A 269 -1.46 -3.67 -13.31
C TRP A 269 -2.82 -3.84 -12.64
N HIS A 270 -3.93 -3.66 -13.38
CA HIS A 270 -5.29 -3.65 -12.83
C HIS A 270 -5.61 -4.89 -11.97
N ASP A 271 -5.39 -6.09 -12.52
CA ASP A 271 -5.70 -7.34 -11.82
C ASP A 271 -4.75 -7.58 -10.64
N SER A 272 -3.49 -7.16 -10.73
CA SER A 272 -2.52 -7.25 -9.65
C SER A 272 -2.93 -6.38 -8.46
N VAL A 273 -3.38 -5.15 -8.70
CA VAL A 273 -3.91 -4.25 -7.65
C VAL A 273 -5.12 -4.90 -6.97
N LEU A 274 -6.07 -5.43 -7.73
CA LEU A 274 -7.25 -6.11 -7.17
C LEU A 274 -6.88 -7.39 -6.40
N ARG A 275 -5.80 -8.09 -6.79
CA ARG A 275 -5.28 -9.28 -6.07
C ARG A 275 -4.64 -8.92 -4.74
N THR A 276 -3.99 -7.80 -4.62
CA THR A 276 -3.29 -7.37 -3.39
C THR A 276 -4.19 -6.60 -2.43
N SER A 277 -5.35 -6.10 -2.88
CA SER A 277 -6.29 -5.33 -2.06
C SER A 277 -6.86 -6.14 -0.91
N ASP A 278 -6.92 -5.57 0.29
CA ASP A 278 -7.57 -6.14 1.47
C ASP A 278 -9.07 -5.79 1.51
N GLU A 279 -9.42 -4.59 1.02
CA GLU A 279 -10.80 -4.18 0.84
C GLU A 279 -11.01 -3.49 -0.52
N ILE A 280 -12.12 -3.82 -1.20
CA ILE A 280 -12.45 -3.27 -2.51
C ILE A 280 -13.83 -2.62 -2.46
N PHE A 281 -13.91 -1.35 -2.83
CA PHE A 281 -15.16 -0.61 -3.00
C PHE A 281 -15.51 -0.53 -4.48
N ILE A 282 -16.57 -1.20 -4.89
CA ILE A 282 -17.11 -1.11 -6.26
C ILE A 282 -18.20 -0.05 -6.26
N VAL A 283 -17.96 1.06 -6.93
CA VAL A 283 -18.86 2.20 -6.99
C VAL A 283 -19.67 2.17 -8.29
N PHE A 284 -20.99 2.17 -8.17
CA PHE A 284 -21.90 2.12 -9.31
C PHE A 284 -23.11 3.04 -9.14
N GLU A 285 -23.75 3.39 -10.24
CA GLU A 285 -25.00 4.16 -10.27
C GLU A 285 -26.20 3.24 -10.42
N LEU A 286 -27.38 3.69 -9.97
CA LEU A 286 -28.63 2.96 -10.06
C LEU A 286 -29.27 3.06 -11.47
N ASN A 287 -28.49 2.69 -12.49
CA ASN A 287 -28.96 2.50 -13.86
C ASN A 287 -28.53 1.12 -14.37
N VAL A 288 -29.23 0.61 -15.38
CA VAL A 288 -29.04 -0.75 -15.90
C VAL A 288 -27.61 -0.99 -16.40
N ALA A 289 -26.99 -0.02 -17.07
CA ALA A 289 -25.64 -0.14 -17.61
C ALA A 289 -24.61 -0.29 -16.48
N SER A 290 -24.64 0.63 -15.52
CA SER A 290 -23.71 0.62 -14.38
C SER A 290 -23.90 -0.62 -13.49
N LEU A 291 -25.14 -1.05 -13.27
CA LEU A 291 -25.45 -2.30 -12.54
C LEU A 291 -24.87 -3.55 -13.24
N ARG A 292 -24.99 -3.62 -14.58
CA ARG A 292 -24.40 -4.74 -15.35
C ARG A 292 -22.88 -4.77 -15.23
N GLN A 293 -22.25 -3.63 -15.37
CA GLN A 293 -20.78 -3.51 -15.25
C GLN A 293 -20.32 -3.81 -13.83
N GLY A 294 -21.00 -3.27 -12.81
CA GLY A 294 -20.72 -3.56 -11.41
C GLY A 294 -20.85 -5.03 -11.08
N LYS A 295 -21.90 -5.70 -11.60
CA LYS A 295 -22.07 -7.16 -11.42
C LYS A 295 -20.95 -7.96 -12.10
N ARG A 296 -20.53 -7.57 -13.31
CA ARG A 296 -19.41 -8.20 -14.02
C ARG A 296 -18.12 -8.07 -13.21
N LEU A 297 -17.82 -6.87 -12.74
CA LEU A 297 -16.63 -6.58 -11.95
C LEU A 297 -16.63 -7.35 -10.62
N TYR A 298 -17.74 -7.33 -9.90
CA TYR A 298 -17.93 -8.11 -8.67
C TYR A 298 -17.67 -9.61 -8.91
N LYS A 299 -18.24 -10.17 -9.99
CA LYS A 299 -18.04 -11.57 -10.36
C LYS A 299 -16.56 -11.86 -10.68
N LYS A 300 -15.90 -11.01 -11.49
CA LYS A 300 -14.47 -11.11 -11.83
C LYS A 300 -13.61 -11.16 -10.56
N ILE A 301 -13.85 -10.25 -9.61
CA ILE A 301 -13.08 -10.19 -8.37
C ILE A 301 -13.35 -11.43 -7.50
N ARG A 302 -14.59 -11.90 -7.42
CA ARG A 302 -14.93 -13.12 -6.67
C ARG A 302 -14.32 -14.37 -7.29
N GLU A 303 -14.26 -14.48 -8.59
CA GLU A 303 -13.59 -15.58 -9.29
C GLU A 303 -12.08 -15.56 -9.05
N MET A 304 -11.49 -14.37 -8.99
CA MET A 304 -10.06 -14.17 -8.77
C MET A 304 -9.62 -14.40 -7.32
N ARG A 305 -10.44 -14.01 -6.34
CA ARG A 305 -10.08 -13.91 -4.91
C ARG A 305 -10.91 -14.80 -3.99
N GLY A 306 -11.98 -15.41 -4.48
CA GLY A 306 -12.92 -16.16 -3.66
C GLY A 306 -13.54 -15.27 -2.58
N ASN A 307 -13.63 -15.82 -1.35
CA ASN A 307 -14.14 -15.10 -0.18
C ASN A 307 -13.02 -14.42 0.64
N GLY A 308 -11.76 -14.50 0.20
CA GLY A 308 -10.59 -13.97 0.91
C GLY A 308 -10.44 -12.45 0.84
N VAL A 309 -11.32 -11.73 0.15
CA VAL A 309 -11.30 -10.27 0.07
C VAL A 309 -12.65 -9.68 0.49
N SER A 310 -12.60 -8.59 1.24
CA SER A 310 -13.76 -7.79 1.58
C SER A 310 -14.20 -6.93 0.38
N ILE A 311 -15.44 -7.08 -0.08
CA ILE A 311 -15.99 -6.25 -1.17
C ILE A 311 -17.20 -5.50 -0.66
N THR A 312 -17.15 -4.18 -0.77
CA THR A 312 -18.27 -3.27 -0.49
C THR A 312 -18.82 -2.72 -1.79
N LEU A 313 -20.09 -3.00 -2.06
CA LEU A 313 -20.82 -2.47 -3.20
C LEU A 313 -21.44 -1.12 -2.82
N VAL A 314 -21.14 -0.05 -3.56
CA VAL A 314 -21.60 1.30 -3.27
C VAL A 314 -22.51 1.82 -4.38
N ALA A 315 -23.82 1.83 -4.11
CA ALA A 315 -24.82 2.48 -4.95
C ALA A 315 -24.76 4.00 -4.71
N ASN A 316 -24.00 4.69 -5.56
CA ASN A 316 -23.81 6.13 -5.46
C ASN A 316 -24.89 6.89 -6.24
N LYS A 317 -24.96 8.19 -6.01
CA LYS A 317 -25.92 9.12 -6.64
C LYS A 317 -27.39 8.69 -6.48
N HIS A 318 -27.71 8.09 -5.33
CA HIS A 318 -29.06 7.65 -5.03
C HIS A 318 -29.99 8.84 -4.86
N LYS A 319 -30.92 9.02 -5.80
CA LYS A 319 -32.00 10.03 -5.71
C LYS A 319 -33.10 9.49 -4.81
N ARG A 320 -33.34 10.13 -3.70
CA ARG A 320 -34.48 9.81 -2.84
C ARG A 320 -35.75 10.34 -3.50
N LYS A 321 -36.45 9.50 -4.23
CA LYS A 321 -37.79 9.85 -4.73
C LYS A 321 -38.83 9.50 -3.67
N TRP A 322 -39.80 10.37 -3.49
CA TRP A 322 -40.94 10.13 -2.60
C TRP A 322 -41.84 8.97 -3.13
N PHE A 323 -41.81 8.71 -4.43
CA PHE A 323 -42.51 7.61 -5.09
C PHE A 323 -41.62 6.98 -6.17
N GLY A 324 -41.52 5.63 -6.15
CA GLY A 324 -40.88 4.84 -7.19
C GLY A 324 -39.34 4.80 -7.09
N ASN A 325 -38.79 4.02 -6.17
CA ASN A 325 -37.39 3.60 -6.24
C ASN A 325 -37.28 2.52 -7.32
N HIS A 326 -36.43 2.75 -8.32
CA HIS A 326 -36.19 1.77 -9.38
C HIS A 326 -35.51 0.49 -8.88
N PHE A 327 -34.78 0.56 -7.73
CA PHE A 327 -34.13 -0.60 -7.11
C PHE A 327 -34.11 -0.44 -5.59
N SER A 328 -34.77 -1.35 -4.91
CA SER A 328 -34.65 -1.49 -3.45
C SER A 328 -33.33 -2.16 -3.07
N ARG A 329 -32.91 -2.02 -1.81
CA ARG A 329 -31.73 -2.70 -1.29
C ARG A 329 -31.83 -4.23 -1.48
N SER A 330 -32.98 -4.82 -1.22
CA SER A 330 -33.21 -6.26 -1.36
C SER A 330 -33.12 -6.73 -2.82
N GLU A 331 -33.53 -5.90 -3.78
CA GLU A 331 -33.36 -6.20 -5.21
C GLU A 331 -31.90 -6.13 -5.62
N LEU A 332 -31.14 -5.14 -5.14
CA LEU A 332 -29.71 -5.06 -5.37
C LEU A 332 -28.96 -6.26 -4.76
N GLU A 333 -29.31 -6.67 -3.54
CA GLU A 333 -28.75 -7.86 -2.88
C GLU A 333 -29.04 -9.14 -3.70
N LYS A 334 -30.23 -9.24 -4.30
CA LYS A 334 -30.56 -10.33 -5.21
C LYS A 334 -29.77 -10.27 -6.54
N ILE A 335 -29.62 -9.07 -7.12
CA ILE A 335 -28.88 -8.84 -8.37
C ILE A 335 -27.42 -9.24 -8.22
N PHE A 336 -26.77 -8.77 -7.15
CA PHE A 336 -25.34 -9.01 -6.90
C PHE A 336 -25.10 -10.33 -6.17
N LYS A 337 -26.12 -10.92 -5.53
CA LYS A 337 -25.97 -12.05 -4.58
C LYS A 337 -24.95 -11.75 -3.50
N ALA A 338 -24.99 -10.51 -2.96
CA ALA A 338 -24.01 -9.99 -2.02
C ALA A 338 -24.69 -9.25 -0.86
N PRO A 339 -24.23 -9.43 0.40
CA PRO A 339 -24.88 -8.87 1.58
C PRO A 339 -24.47 -7.41 1.89
N HIS A 340 -23.38 -6.92 1.32
CA HIS A 340 -22.78 -5.63 1.72
C HIS A 340 -23.00 -4.55 0.66
N ILE A 341 -24.23 -4.03 0.57
CA ILE A 341 -24.54 -2.91 -0.32
C ILE A 341 -24.81 -1.67 0.50
N LYS A 342 -24.08 -0.60 0.20
CA LYS A 342 -24.23 0.74 0.79
C LYS A 342 -24.81 1.68 -0.25
N SER A 343 -25.61 2.64 0.20
CA SER A 343 -26.18 3.66 -0.69
C SER A 343 -25.79 5.05 -0.21
N LEU A 344 -25.34 5.87 -1.14
CA LEU A 344 -25.00 7.27 -0.89
C LEU A 344 -25.98 8.20 -1.60
N THR A 345 -26.47 9.17 -0.86
CA THR A 345 -27.44 10.15 -1.36
C THR A 345 -26.76 11.08 -2.38
N LEU A 346 -27.41 11.32 -3.52
CA LEU A 346 -26.99 12.32 -4.48
C LEU A 346 -27.17 13.73 -3.89
N ASP A 347 -26.10 14.50 -3.88
CA ASP A 347 -26.09 15.91 -3.52
C ASP A 347 -25.28 16.70 -4.56
N ASN A 348 -25.91 17.04 -5.66
CA ASN A 348 -25.24 17.74 -6.76
C ASN A 348 -24.72 19.12 -6.36
N ALA A 349 -25.49 19.88 -5.55
CA ALA A 349 -25.09 21.22 -5.16
C ALA A 349 -23.81 21.18 -4.30
N LEU A 350 -23.78 20.30 -3.30
CA LEU A 350 -22.63 20.09 -2.44
C LEU A 350 -21.38 19.67 -3.23
N LEU A 351 -21.54 18.65 -4.10
CA LEU A 351 -20.42 18.09 -4.85
C LEU A 351 -19.89 19.05 -5.92
N THR A 352 -20.80 19.82 -6.58
CA THR A 352 -20.39 20.85 -7.55
C THR A 352 -19.64 21.99 -6.86
N ASP A 353 -20.11 22.46 -5.69
CA ASP A 353 -19.41 23.51 -4.93
C ASP A 353 -18.04 23.01 -4.44
N ALA A 354 -17.95 21.80 -3.95
CA ALA A 354 -16.70 21.19 -3.52
C ALA A 354 -15.69 21.12 -4.69
N LEU A 355 -16.11 20.64 -5.86
CA LEU A 355 -15.27 20.54 -7.04
C LEU A 355 -14.82 21.90 -7.56
N ASN A 356 -15.73 22.89 -7.64
CA ASN A 356 -15.41 24.24 -8.10
C ASN A 356 -14.40 24.96 -7.21
N ARG A 357 -14.39 24.62 -5.92
CA ARG A 357 -13.46 25.19 -4.95
C ARG A 357 -12.25 24.30 -4.68
N ALA A 358 -12.20 23.12 -5.29
CA ALA A 358 -11.19 22.09 -5.08
C ALA A 358 -10.93 21.78 -3.58
N ILE A 359 -12.04 21.59 -2.84
CA ILE A 359 -12.06 21.23 -1.42
C ILE A 359 -12.94 20.00 -1.21
N LEU A 360 -12.87 19.42 -0.01
CA LEU A 360 -13.70 18.25 0.32
C LEU A 360 -15.18 18.63 0.46
N PRO A 361 -16.11 17.74 0.11
CA PRO A 361 -17.53 17.95 0.38
C PRO A 361 -17.83 18.22 1.88
N SER A 362 -17.02 17.69 2.78
CA SER A 362 -17.12 17.93 4.22
C SER A 362 -16.68 19.33 4.65
N GLU A 363 -15.83 19.98 3.87
CA GLU A 363 -15.40 21.38 4.09
C GLU A 363 -16.45 22.36 3.58
N VAL A 364 -17.30 21.97 2.64
CA VAL A 364 -18.47 22.76 2.19
C VAL A 364 -19.57 22.71 3.23
N ASP A 365 -20.06 21.52 3.57
CA ASP A 365 -21.04 21.28 4.62
C ASP A 365 -20.88 19.90 5.27
N ALA A 366 -20.23 19.88 6.43
CA ALA A 366 -20.03 18.65 7.21
C ALA A 366 -21.34 17.95 7.63
N ARG A 367 -22.47 18.67 7.65
CA ARG A 367 -23.79 18.17 8.07
C ARG A 367 -24.65 17.69 6.89
N ALA A 368 -24.19 17.88 5.66
CA ALA A 368 -24.87 17.39 4.47
C ALA A 368 -25.17 15.90 4.56
N ARG A 369 -26.27 15.48 3.94
CA ARG A 369 -26.70 14.07 3.97
C ARG A 369 -25.65 13.14 3.37
N PHE A 370 -25.06 13.53 2.24
CA PHE A 370 -23.98 12.79 1.61
C PHE A 370 -22.83 12.51 2.59
N ASN A 371 -22.36 13.53 3.31
CA ASN A 371 -21.26 13.38 4.27
C ASN A 371 -21.63 12.51 5.47
N LYS A 372 -22.90 12.55 5.93
CA LYS A 372 -23.40 11.63 6.97
C LYS A 372 -23.42 10.18 6.49
N ASP A 373 -23.86 9.94 5.24
CA ASP A 373 -23.90 8.61 4.65
C ASP A 373 -22.46 8.07 4.47
N LEU A 374 -21.50 8.90 4.04
CA LEU A 374 -20.08 8.56 3.97
C LEU A 374 -19.50 8.17 5.34
N LYS A 375 -19.66 9.04 6.34
CA LYS A 375 -19.15 8.78 7.70
C LYS A 375 -19.70 7.48 8.27
N ARG A 376 -20.99 7.18 8.06
CA ARG A 376 -21.59 5.91 8.49
C ARG A 376 -20.94 4.72 7.76
N MET A 377 -20.78 4.82 6.43
CA MET A 377 -20.16 3.75 5.63
C MET A 377 -18.72 3.49 6.07
N PHE A 378 -17.91 4.53 6.25
CA PHE A 378 -16.52 4.41 6.65
C PHE A 378 -16.37 3.87 8.08
N LYS A 379 -17.22 4.34 9.02
CA LYS A 379 -17.24 3.78 10.37
C LYS A 379 -17.52 2.29 10.38
N GLU A 380 -18.45 1.82 9.56
CA GLU A 380 -18.83 0.42 9.49
C GLU A 380 -17.78 -0.46 8.76
N ARG A 381 -17.06 0.11 7.78
CA ARG A 381 -16.19 -0.65 6.88
C ARG A 381 -14.70 -0.42 7.11
N LEU A 382 -14.29 0.79 7.46
CA LEU A 382 -12.89 1.13 7.62
C LEU A 382 -12.44 1.13 9.09
N ASP A 383 -13.30 1.61 10.00
CA ASP A 383 -12.93 1.71 11.42
C ASP A 383 -13.10 0.37 12.16
N ASN A 384 -14.11 -0.44 11.80
CA ASN A 384 -14.40 -1.72 12.47
C ASN A 384 -13.65 -2.93 11.89
N ALA A 385 -12.97 -2.78 10.77
CA ALA A 385 -12.21 -3.86 10.14
C ALA A 385 -10.88 -4.17 10.87
N GLN A 386 -10.59 -3.50 11.99
CA GLN A 386 -9.37 -3.66 12.81
C GLN A 386 -9.60 -4.51 14.07
N ARG A 387 -10.75 -5.18 14.20
CA ARG A 387 -11.01 -6.11 15.31
C ARG A 387 -10.93 -7.56 14.89
#